data_bb22cdd2f2e037f05f2a8287a07bef66
#
_entry.id   bb22cdd2f2e037f05f2a8287a07bef66
#
_cell.length_a   1.000
_cell.length_b   1.000
_cell.length_c   1.000
_cell.angle_alpha   90.00
_cell.angle_beta   90.00
_cell.angle_gamma   90.00
#
_symmetry.space_group_name_H-M   'P 1'
#
loop_
_entity.id
_entity.type
_entity.pdbx_description
1 polymer ?
#
loop_
_entity_poly.entity_id
_entity_poly.type
_entity_poly.pdbx_seq_one_letter_code
_entity_poly.pdbx_strand_id
1 'polypeptide(L)'
;MGRVAVDASDPDFPIEHRIKTPQGNPYDAMITPDGRYYVVGHMKSDRVSILDLTQPEAGIREVSLRDPNRKYDKAVPVKLPHLASWAVAGNWIFVPLVGEDRLAVLNRATWEFDRSIPLRGHPVYAVRSPTEREVWVSFSGEEDDAFVQVIDVEKLAVTDTLRLGRRIYHMDFTPRGSHVLVSANADNKLLLVNATTHEIEDSVEVASPSGIFGAWRAFRIGL
;
A
#
# COMPACT_ATOMS: atom_id res chain seq x y z
N MET A 1 19.60 9.46 -6.62
CA MET A 1 18.42 10.37 -6.60
C MET A 1 18.00 10.51 -5.16
N GLY A 2 17.51 11.67 -4.73
CA GLY A 2 17.18 11.92 -3.34
C GLY A 2 15.77 12.52 -3.22
N ARG A 3 15.35 12.79 -2.00
CA ARG A 3 14.13 13.52 -1.70
C ARG A 3 14.48 14.91 -1.21
N VAL A 4 13.58 15.86 -1.38
CA VAL A 4 13.71 17.23 -0.88
C VAL A 4 12.52 17.55 0.00
N ALA A 5 12.77 18.25 1.09
CA ALA A 5 11.76 18.94 1.87
C ALA A 5 11.85 20.43 1.54
N VAL A 6 10.70 21.06 1.36
CA VAL A 6 10.58 22.49 1.08
C VAL A 6 9.69 23.13 2.12
N ASP A 7 9.93 24.39 2.42
CA ASP A 7 9.00 25.19 3.20
C ASP A 7 7.83 25.61 2.31
N ALA A 8 6.67 25.04 2.55
CA ALA A 8 5.46 25.32 1.78
C ALA A 8 4.73 26.59 2.28
N SER A 9 5.15 27.16 3.39
CA SER A 9 4.63 28.44 3.90
C SER A 9 5.29 29.66 3.24
N ASP A 10 6.48 29.47 2.65
CA ASP A 10 7.21 30.47 1.91
C ASP A 10 6.82 30.41 0.41
N PRO A 11 6.40 31.53 -0.23
CA PRO A 11 6.03 31.53 -1.65
C PRO A 11 7.17 31.14 -2.59
N ASP A 12 8.42 31.25 -2.18
CA ASP A 12 9.59 30.83 -2.98
C ASP A 12 9.93 29.35 -2.82
N PHE A 13 9.22 28.62 -1.94
CA PHE A 13 9.41 27.19 -1.66
C PHE A 13 10.90 26.78 -1.47
N PRO A 14 11.62 27.44 -0.54
CA PRO A 14 13.04 27.13 -0.34
C PRO A 14 13.23 25.65 0.06
N ILE A 15 14.28 25.06 -0.49
CA ILE A 15 14.64 23.68 -0.12
C ILE A 15 15.39 23.70 1.20
N GLU A 16 14.77 23.20 2.25
CA GLU A 16 15.38 23.09 3.57
C GLU A 16 16.28 21.86 3.70
N HIS A 17 15.85 20.72 3.16
CA HIS A 17 16.60 19.47 3.28
C HIS A 17 16.70 18.74 1.96
N ARG A 18 17.93 18.25 1.65
CA ARG A 18 18.19 17.31 0.56
C ARG A 18 18.71 15.99 1.14
N ILE A 19 17.86 14.97 1.10
CA ILE A 19 18.15 13.68 1.71
C ILE A 19 18.36 12.64 0.60
N LYS A 20 19.56 12.06 0.54
CA LYS A 20 19.88 10.97 -0.39
C LYS A 20 19.35 9.66 0.19
N THR A 21 18.59 8.91 -0.61
CA THR A 21 18.23 7.54 -0.28
C THR A 21 19.43 6.63 -0.55
N PRO A 22 19.81 5.75 0.39
CA PRO A 22 20.92 4.80 0.19
C PRO A 22 20.68 3.88 -0.99
N GLN A 23 19.42 3.44 -1.17
CA GLN A 23 18.98 2.69 -2.35
C GLN A 23 18.66 3.64 -3.50
N GLY A 24 19.05 3.24 -4.71
CA GLY A 24 18.64 3.97 -5.92
C GLY A 24 17.16 3.80 -6.25
N ASN A 25 16.68 4.55 -7.24
CA ASN A 25 15.34 4.42 -7.83
C ASN A 25 14.18 4.46 -6.81
N PRO A 26 14.06 5.53 -5.99
CA PRO A 26 12.89 5.71 -5.16
C PRO A 26 11.66 5.79 -6.07
N TYR A 27 10.66 4.99 -5.79
CA TYR A 27 9.50 4.84 -6.66
C TYR A 27 8.23 5.35 -6.01
N ASP A 28 7.90 4.81 -4.86
CA ASP A 28 6.66 5.10 -4.17
C ASP A 28 6.90 5.47 -2.72
N ALA A 29 6.01 6.23 -2.13
CA ALA A 29 6.18 6.69 -0.77
C ALA A 29 4.84 6.91 -0.07
N MET A 30 4.87 6.80 1.25
CA MET A 30 3.75 7.15 2.12
C MET A 30 4.25 7.93 3.33
N ILE A 31 3.36 8.70 3.93
CA ILE A 31 3.52 9.21 5.28
C ILE A 31 2.65 8.36 6.21
N THR A 32 3.18 7.95 7.37
CA THR A 32 2.39 7.19 8.35
C THR A 32 1.19 8.00 8.85
N PRO A 33 0.09 7.36 9.29
CA PRO A 33 -1.13 8.04 9.71
C PRO A 33 -0.96 9.05 10.86
N ASP A 34 0.11 8.91 11.64
CA ASP A 34 0.52 9.85 12.70
C ASP A 34 1.35 11.05 12.18
N GLY A 35 1.63 11.07 10.86
CA GLY A 35 2.42 12.12 10.22
C GLY A 35 3.91 12.10 10.54
N ARG A 36 4.40 11.07 11.26
CA ARG A 36 5.77 11.04 11.78
C ARG A 36 6.80 10.52 10.80
N TYR A 37 6.50 9.44 10.08
CA TYR A 37 7.47 8.79 9.22
C TYR A 37 7.15 8.94 7.74
N TYR A 38 8.12 9.33 6.96
CA TYR A 38 8.09 9.26 5.50
C TYR A 38 8.79 7.98 5.06
N VAL A 39 8.04 7.07 4.45
CA VAL A 39 8.51 5.75 4.04
C VAL A 39 8.58 5.68 2.53
N VAL A 40 9.72 5.24 2.01
CA VAL A 40 9.99 5.19 0.56
C VAL A 40 10.30 3.77 0.14
N GLY A 41 9.57 3.28 -0.85
CA GLY A 41 9.90 2.06 -1.57
C GLY A 41 10.84 2.33 -2.74
N HIS A 42 11.61 1.32 -3.10
CA HIS A 42 12.59 1.40 -4.18
C HIS A 42 12.34 0.33 -5.23
N MET A 43 12.41 0.71 -6.50
CA MET A 43 12.43 -0.30 -7.58
C MET A 43 13.71 -1.11 -7.52
N LYS A 44 13.61 -2.40 -7.71
CA LYS A 44 14.72 -3.37 -7.71
C LYS A 44 15.44 -3.48 -6.35
N SER A 45 14.73 -3.21 -5.26
CA SER A 45 15.24 -3.38 -3.92
C SER A 45 14.23 -4.10 -3.04
N ASP A 46 14.73 -4.89 -2.12
CA ASP A 46 13.98 -5.57 -1.05
C ASP A 46 13.98 -4.75 0.26
N ARG A 47 14.24 -3.44 0.15
CA ARG A 47 14.33 -2.54 1.29
C ARG A 47 13.39 -1.35 1.13
N VAL A 48 12.95 -0.83 2.25
CA VAL A 48 12.31 0.47 2.37
C VAL A 48 13.22 1.42 3.12
N SER A 49 13.19 2.70 2.73
CA SER A 49 13.87 3.78 3.42
C SER A 49 12.88 4.55 4.27
N ILE A 50 13.21 4.79 5.52
CA ILE A 50 12.35 5.45 6.49
C ILE A 50 13.04 6.71 6.99
N LEU A 51 12.36 7.84 6.92
CA LEU A 51 12.77 9.11 7.47
C LEU A 51 11.83 9.50 8.60
N ASP A 52 12.37 9.79 9.78
CA ASP A 52 11.61 10.41 10.86
C ASP A 52 11.50 11.91 10.56
N LEU A 53 10.28 12.39 10.28
CA LEU A 53 10.01 13.78 9.94
C LEU A 53 10.17 14.72 11.14
N THR A 54 10.21 14.20 12.36
CA THR A 54 10.48 14.98 13.57
C THR A 54 11.97 15.14 13.85
N GLN A 55 12.81 14.34 13.19
CA GLN A 55 14.28 14.34 13.33
C GLN A 55 14.96 14.07 11.99
N PRO A 56 14.73 14.91 10.96
CA PRO A 56 15.24 14.65 9.61
C PRO A 56 16.77 14.61 9.53
N GLU A 57 17.46 15.27 10.44
CA GLU A 57 18.92 15.27 10.57
C GLU A 57 19.50 13.92 11.03
N ALA A 58 18.70 13.07 11.68
CA ALA A 58 19.12 11.71 12.03
C ALA A 58 19.33 10.81 10.80
N GLY A 59 18.82 11.24 9.63
CA GLY A 59 19.00 10.56 8.37
C GLY A 59 18.02 9.43 8.14
N ILE A 60 18.34 8.57 7.18
CA ILE A 60 17.47 7.48 6.72
C ILE A 60 17.85 6.17 7.41
N ARG A 61 16.83 5.49 7.94
CA ARG A 61 16.90 4.09 8.34
C ARG A 61 16.44 3.21 7.19
N GLU A 62 17.15 2.12 6.93
CA GLU A 62 16.74 1.09 5.98
C GLU A 62 16.20 -0.15 6.69
N VAL A 63 15.12 -0.69 6.17
CA VAL A 63 14.48 -1.92 6.66
C VAL A 63 14.37 -2.93 5.52
N SER A 64 14.82 -4.15 5.77
CA SER A 64 14.67 -5.26 4.84
C SER A 64 13.25 -5.84 4.89
N LEU A 65 12.69 -6.13 3.72
CA LEU A 65 11.40 -6.83 3.56
C LEU A 65 11.59 -8.32 3.32
N ARG A 66 12.82 -8.82 3.40
CA ARG A 66 13.11 -10.25 3.24
C ARG A 66 12.58 -11.06 4.41
N ASP A 67 11.95 -12.16 4.07
CA ASP A 67 11.58 -13.17 5.04
C ASP A 67 12.84 -14.00 5.38
N PRO A 68 13.31 -14.01 6.62
CA PRO A 68 14.51 -14.72 7.01
C PRO A 68 14.36 -16.26 6.88
N ASN A 69 13.13 -16.74 6.82
CA ASN A 69 12.83 -18.17 6.67
C ASN A 69 12.73 -18.63 5.21
N ARG A 70 12.82 -17.70 4.25
CA ARG A 70 12.74 -17.99 2.82
C ARG A 70 14.12 -17.98 2.18
N LYS A 71 14.39 -18.97 1.32
CA LYS A 71 15.60 -18.98 0.49
C LYS A 71 15.38 -18.11 -0.74
N TYR A 72 16.36 -17.27 -1.03
CA TYR A 72 16.39 -16.40 -2.20
C TYR A 72 17.58 -16.79 -3.08
N ASP A 73 17.32 -17.33 -4.26
CA ASP A 73 18.40 -17.72 -5.20
C ASP A 73 19.00 -16.50 -5.92
N LYS A 74 18.25 -15.42 -6.01
CA LYS A 74 18.68 -14.14 -6.59
C LYS A 74 18.09 -12.99 -5.78
N ALA A 75 18.70 -11.80 -5.91
CA ALA A 75 18.06 -10.58 -5.45
C ALA A 75 16.74 -10.40 -6.22
N VAL A 76 15.63 -10.69 -5.59
CA VAL A 76 14.32 -10.53 -6.22
C VAL A 76 14.02 -9.03 -6.27
N PRO A 77 13.81 -8.43 -7.45
CA PRO A 77 13.44 -7.05 -7.53
C PRO A 77 12.03 -6.88 -6.95
N VAL A 78 11.99 -6.31 -5.76
CA VAL A 78 10.73 -5.91 -5.13
C VAL A 78 10.26 -4.66 -5.84
N LYS A 79 9.17 -4.76 -6.60
CA LYS A 79 8.41 -3.60 -7.04
C LYS A 79 7.40 -3.29 -5.96
N LEU A 80 7.61 -2.20 -5.26
CA LEU A 80 6.59 -1.69 -4.37
C LEU A 80 5.50 -0.98 -5.20
N PRO A 81 4.25 -1.11 -4.82
CA PRO A 81 3.16 -0.57 -5.61
C PRO A 81 3.03 0.95 -5.51
N HIS A 82 2.14 1.52 -6.29
CA HIS A 82 1.88 2.95 -6.42
C HIS A 82 1.41 3.62 -5.11
N LEU A 83 1.42 4.96 -5.11
CA LEU A 83 1.00 5.82 -4.01
C LEU A 83 -0.25 5.30 -3.28
N ALA A 84 -0.17 5.25 -1.96
CA ALA A 84 -1.22 4.75 -1.06
C ALA A 84 -1.54 3.25 -1.21
N SER A 85 -0.66 2.48 -1.81
CA SER A 85 -0.83 1.05 -2.01
C SER A 85 -0.28 0.18 -0.88
N TRP A 86 0.18 0.80 0.19
CA TRP A 86 0.54 0.13 1.44
C TRP A 86 -0.59 0.35 2.44
N ALA A 87 -0.72 -0.56 3.39
CA ALA A 87 -1.69 -0.39 4.45
C ALA A 87 -0.99 -0.33 5.81
N VAL A 88 -1.38 0.67 6.61
CA VAL A 88 -1.04 0.73 8.03
C VAL A 88 -2.30 0.50 8.82
N ALA A 89 -2.39 -0.61 9.53
CA ALA A 89 -3.56 -0.99 10.31
C ALA A 89 -3.15 -1.66 11.64
N GLY A 90 -3.75 -1.21 12.73
CA GLY A 90 -3.37 -1.66 14.07
C GLY A 90 -1.88 -1.43 14.33
N ASN A 91 -1.21 -2.47 14.81
CA ASN A 91 0.22 -2.46 15.10
C ASN A 91 1.10 -2.82 13.88
N TRP A 92 0.54 -2.88 12.68
CA TRP A 92 1.18 -3.47 11.52
C TRP A 92 1.24 -2.54 10.33
N ILE A 93 2.27 -2.76 9.51
CA ILE A 93 2.43 -2.19 8.18
C ILE A 93 2.45 -3.35 7.19
N PHE A 94 1.54 -3.32 6.23
CA PHE A 94 1.38 -4.35 5.20
C PHE A 94 1.97 -3.82 3.89
N VAL A 95 3.03 -4.46 3.42
CA VAL A 95 3.75 -4.05 2.20
C VAL A 95 3.58 -5.11 1.12
N PRO A 96 2.83 -4.83 0.04
CA PRO A 96 2.72 -5.73 -1.10
C PRO A 96 4.06 -5.92 -1.80
N LEU A 97 4.46 -7.17 -2.01
CA LEU A 97 5.69 -7.52 -2.72
C LEU A 97 5.33 -8.16 -4.06
N VAL A 98 5.22 -7.34 -5.08
CA VAL A 98 4.71 -7.73 -6.41
C VAL A 98 5.47 -8.91 -7.02
N GLY A 99 6.76 -9.01 -6.82
CA GLY A 99 7.56 -10.10 -7.38
C GLY A 99 7.60 -11.39 -6.54
N GLU A 100 6.87 -11.45 -5.42
CA GLU A 100 7.01 -12.54 -4.45
C GLU A 100 5.70 -13.18 -3.97
N ASP A 101 4.57 -12.76 -4.51
CA ASP A 101 3.22 -13.27 -4.20
C ASP A 101 2.92 -13.29 -2.68
N ARG A 102 3.27 -12.20 -2.00
CA ARG A 102 3.08 -12.07 -0.55
C ARG A 102 2.98 -10.61 -0.09
N LEU A 103 2.42 -10.42 1.09
CA LEU A 103 2.65 -9.22 1.89
C LEU A 103 3.83 -9.45 2.84
N ALA A 104 4.71 -8.46 2.95
CA ALA A 104 5.57 -8.34 4.11
C ALA A 104 4.82 -7.58 5.21
N VAL A 105 4.82 -8.12 6.42
CA VAL A 105 4.24 -7.48 7.59
C VAL A 105 5.36 -6.97 8.47
N LEU A 106 5.35 -5.65 8.74
CA LEU A 106 6.31 -5.02 9.64
C LEU A 106 5.59 -4.58 10.92
N ASN A 107 6.28 -4.68 12.04
CA ASN A 107 5.81 -4.06 13.28
C ASN A 107 5.91 -2.54 13.17
N ARG A 108 4.80 -1.83 13.38
CA ARG A 108 4.71 -0.37 13.22
C ARG A 108 5.59 0.41 14.20
N ALA A 109 5.80 -0.11 15.40
CA ALA A 109 6.59 0.58 16.42
C ALA A 109 8.11 0.40 16.23
N THR A 110 8.54 -0.82 15.84
CA THR A 110 9.96 -1.15 15.72
C THR A 110 10.47 -1.12 14.28
N TRP A 111 9.59 -1.15 13.29
CA TRP A 111 9.88 -1.31 11.87
C TRP A 111 10.59 -2.61 11.52
N GLU A 112 10.52 -3.60 12.37
CA GLU A 112 11.10 -4.91 12.13
C GLU A 112 10.13 -5.78 11.33
N PHE A 113 10.71 -6.61 10.46
CA PHE A 113 9.96 -7.64 9.75
C PHE A 113 9.41 -8.64 10.78
N ASP A 114 8.11 -8.89 10.75
CA ASP A 114 7.44 -9.88 11.60
C ASP A 114 7.22 -11.18 10.83
N ARG A 115 6.46 -11.11 9.73
CA ARG A 115 6.12 -12.30 8.93
C ARG A 115 5.77 -11.98 7.48
N SER A 116 5.62 -13.04 6.70
CA SER A 116 5.00 -13.00 5.39
C SER A 116 3.57 -13.53 5.46
N ILE A 117 2.66 -12.92 4.71
CA ILE A 117 1.34 -13.48 4.40
C ILE A 117 1.37 -13.90 2.93
N PRO A 118 1.33 -15.22 2.64
CA PRO A 118 1.25 -15.70 1.26
C PRO A 118 -0.05 -15.25 0.59
N LEU A 119 0.05 -14.86 -0.65
CA LEU A 119 -1.07 -14.42 -1.47
C LEU A 119 -1.19 -15.27 -2.73
N ARG A 120 -2.34 -15.15 -3.43
CA ARG A 120 -2.62 -15.94 -4.63
C ARG A 120 -1.77 -15.57 -5.85
N GLY A 121 -1.23 -14.35 -5.91
CA GLY A 121 -0.48 -13.85 -7.05
C GLY A 121 0.21 -12.53 -6.73
N HIS A 122 0.56 -11.77 -7.76
CA HIS A 122 1.34 -10.52 -7.68
C HIS A 122 0.55 -9.37 -7.06
N PRO A 123 0.67 -9.09 -5.75
CA PRO A 123 -0.09 -8.03 -5.10
C PRO A 123 0.39 -6.65 -5.56
N VAL A 124 -0.54 -5.75 -5.88
CA VAL A 124 -0.19 -4.40 -6.35
C VAL A 124 -0.76 -3.28 -5.52
N TYR A 125 -1.88 -3.49 -4.85
CA TYR A 125 -2.53 -2.44 -4.09
C TYR A 125 -3.12 -3.00 -2.81
N ALA A 126 -2.85 -2.34 -1.69
CA ALA A 126 -3.40 -2.68 -0.39
C ALA A 126 -4.10 -1.46 0.21
N VAL A 127 -5.33 -1.63 0.62
CA VAL A 127 -6.11 -0.58 1.29
C VAL A 127 -6.68 -1.11 2.61
N ARG A 128 -6.53 -0.33 3.68
CA ARG A 128 -7.07 -0.67 4.99
C ARG A 128 -8.52 -0.23 5.14
N SER A 129 -9.31 -0.99 5.87
CA SER A 129 -10.62 -0.53 6.32
C SER A 129 -10.47 0.65 7.32
N PRO A 130 -11.45 1.57 7.39
CA PRO A 130 -11.43 2.65 8.39
C PRO A 130 -11.42 2.16 9.83
N THR A 131 -11.89 0.93 10.08
CA THR A 131 -11.86 0.27 11.40
C THR A 131 -10.52 -0.37 11.72
N GLU A 132 -9.59 -0.41 10.75
CA GLU A 132 -8.29 -1.07 10.84
C GLU A 132 -8.37 -2.59 11.13
N ARG A 133 -9.52 -3.22 10.86
CA ARG A 133 -9.70 -4.66 11.07
C ARG A 133 -9.32 -5.49 9.85
N GLU A 134 -9.35 -4.88 8.67
CA GLU A 134 -9.11 -5.56 7.41
C GLU A 134 -8.17 -4.76 6.51
N VAL A 135 -7.42 -5.50 5.71
CA VAL A 135 -6.67 -4.99 4.56
C VAL A 135 -7.11 -5.75 3.33
N TRP A 136 -7.56 -5.01 2.32
CA TRP A 136 -7.95 -5.55 1.02
C TRP A 136 -6.84 -5.39 0.02
N VAL A 137 -6.51 -6.46 -0.72
CA VAL A 137 -5.37 -6.50 -1.64
C VAL A 137 -5.83 -6.91 -3.03
N SER A 138 -5.50 -6.10 -4.05
CA SER A 138 -5.67 -6.46 -5.45
C SER A 138 -4.37 -6.95 -6.08
N PHE A 139 -4.49 -7.53 -7.27
CA PHE A 139 -3.41 -8.23 -7.94
C PHE A 139 -3.19 -7.72 -9.37
N SER A 140 -1.99 -7.97 -9.90
CA SER A 140 -1.68 -7.85 -11.33
C SER A 140 -1.50 -9.23 -11.95
N GLY A 141 -1.61 -9.30 -13.29
CA GLY A 141 -1.53 -10.54 -14.05
C GLY A 141 -2.91 -11.05 -14.46
N GLU A 142 -3.04 -11.55 -15.68
CA GLU A 142 -4.32 -11.91 -16.30
C GLU A 142 -5.11 -12.97 -15.52
N GLU A 143 -4.42 -13.83 -14.78
CA GLU A 143 -5.06 -14.88 -13.97
C GLU A 143 -5.59 -14.36 -12.63
N ASP A 144 -4.99 -13.28 -12.11
CA ASP A 144 -5.22 -12.81 -10.74
C ASP A 144 -5.88 -11.42 -10.67
N ASP A 145 -5.85 -10.63 -11.73
CA ASP A 145 -6.31 -9.24 -11.75
C ASP A 145 -7.82 -9.06 -11.52
N ALA A 146 -8.57 -10.16 -11.54
CA ALA A 146 -10.00 -10.20 -11.26
C ALA A 146 -10.33 -10.38 -9.76
N PHE A 147 -9.33 -10.62 -8.94
CA PHE A 147 -9.53 -11.00 -7.56
C PHE A 147 -9.06 -9.93 -6.58
N VAL A 148 -9.64 -9.99 -5.39
CA VAL A 148 -9.23 -9.26 -4.19
C VAL A 148 -9.15 -10.25 -3.05
N GLN A 149 -8.08 -10.19 -2.26
CA GLN A 149 -7.99 -10.93 -1.00
C GLN A 149 -8.18 -10.00 0.19
N VAL A 150 -8.95 -10.46 1.15
CA VAL A 150 -9.19 -9.79 2.43
C VAL A 150 -8.30 -10.40 3.48
N ILE A 151 -7.55 -9.58 4.17
CA ILE A 151 -6.66 -9.96 5.26
C ILE A 151 -7.24 -9.45 6.57
N ASP A 152 -7.43 -10.34 7.53
CA ASP A 152 -7.76 -10.00 8.90
C ASP A 152 -6.50 -9.49 9.62
N VAL A 153 -6.57 -8.28 10.16
CA VAL A 153 -5.42 -7.59 10.78
C VAL A 153 -5.02 -8.21 12.12
N GLU A 154 -5.95 -8.82 12.84
CA GLU A 154 -5.66 -9.48 14.12
C GLU A 154 -5.05 -10.86 13.89
N LYS A 155 -5.60 -11.64 12.94
CA LYS A 155 -5.11 -12.99 12.62
C LYS A 155 -3.86 -12.99 11.75
N LEU A 156 -3.58 -11.88 11.06
CA LEU A 156 -2.53 -11.74 10.05
C LEU A 156 -2.61 -12.85 8.98
N ALA A 157 -3.80 -13.07 8.47
CA ALA A 157 -4.10 -14.13 7.52
C ALA A 157 -5.18 -13.71 6.51
N VAL A 158 -5.14 -14.30 5.33
CA VAL A 158 -6.21 -14.18 4.34
C VAL A 158 -7.46 -14.88 4.88
N THR A 159 -8.56 -14.17 4.93
CA THR A 159 -9.87 -14.71 5.36
C THR A 159 -10.83 -14.88 4.21
N ASP A 160 -10.66 -14.13 3.13
CA ASP A 160 -11.56 -14.19 1.99
C ASP A 160 -10.82 -13.94 0.66
N THR A 161 -11.37 -14.50 -0.42
CA THR A 161 -10.90 -14.29 -1.78
C THR A 161 -12.11 -14.01 -2.68
N LEU A 162 -12.24 -12.77 -3.10
CA LEU A 162 -13.39 -12.25 -3.84
C LEU A 162 -13.04 -12.12 -5.31
N ARG A 163 -13.98 -12.55 -6.18
CA ARG A 163 -13.88 -12.28 -7.61
C ARG A 163 -14.83 -11.14 -7.94
N LEU A 164 -14.28 -9.93 -8.12
CA LEU A 164 -15.09 -8.71 -8.26
C LEU A 164 -15.16 -8.17 -9.69
N GLY A 165 -14.14 -8.42 -10.52
CA GLY A 165 -14.14 -7.91 -11.89
C GLY A 165 -12.74 -7.97 -12.52
N ARG A 166 -12.64 -7.72 -13.82
CA ARG A 166 -11.35 -7.82 -14.54
C ARG A 166 -10.52 -6.55 -14.42
N ARG A 167 -9.23 -6.73 -14.19
CA ARG A 167 -8.23 -5.66 -14.07
C ARG A 167 -8.64 -4.66 -12.99
N ILE A 168 -8.70 -5.16 -11.74
CA ILE A 168 -8.95 -4.30 -10.59
C ILE A 168 -7.73 -3.41 -10.37
N TYR A 169 -7.93 -2.09 -10.56
CA TYR A 169 -6.86 -1.12 -10.51
C TYR A 169 -6.70 -0.49 -9.14
N HIS A 170 -7.77 0.06 -8.61
CA HIS A 170 -7.81 0.72 -7.31
C HIS A 170 -9.05 0.33 -6.53
N MET A 171 -8.94 0.49 -5.22
CA MET A 171 -10.03 0.33 -4.27
C MET A 171 -9.95 1.45 -3.23
N ASP A 172 -11.11 1.89 -2.74
CA ASP A 172 -11.16 2.80 -1.60
C ASP A 172 -12.39 2.54 -0.76
N PHE A 173 -12.25 2.59 0.56
CA PHE A 173 -13.38 2.47 1.47
C PHE A 173 -14.17 3.76 1.52
N THR A 174 -15.49 3.65 1.68
CA THR A 174 -16.32 4.79 2.06
C THR A 174 -15.90 5.28 3.46
N PRO A 175 -16.16 6.55 3.81
CA PRO A 175 -15.68 7.13 5.08
C PRO A 175 -16.11 6.36 6.33
N ARG A 176 -17.28 5.73 6.30
CA ARG A 176 -17.81 4.90 7.38
C ARG A 176 -17.34 3.45 7.33
N GLY A 177 -16.67 3.04 6.26
CA GLY A 177 -16.21 1.66 6.07
C GLY A 177 -17.30 0.65 5.75
N SER A 178 -18.51 1.10 5.43
CA SER A 178 -19.62 0.20 5.08
C SER A 178 -19.47 -0.43 3.69
N HIS A 179 -18.77 0.26 2.78
CA HIS A 179 -18.59 -0.20 1.41
C HIS A 179 -17.16 0.06 0.93
N VAL A 180 -16.81 -0.66 -0.13
CA VAL A 180 -15.58 -0.46 -0.90
C VAL A 180 -15.95 -0.11 -2.32
N LEU A 181 -15.42 0.98 -2.84
CA LEU A 181 -15.43 1.31 -4.25
C LEU A 181 -14.29 0.56 -4.94
N VAL A 182 -14.59 -0.15 -6.02
CA VAL A 182 -13.61 -0.97 -6.75
C VAL A 182 -13.64 -0.62 -8.23
N SER A 183 -12.50 -0.24 -8.81
CA SER A 183 -12.40 0.00 -10.25
C SER A 183 -12.10 -1.29 -11.00
N ALA A 184 -13.09 -1.86 -11.70
CA ALA A 184 -12.95 -2.97 -12.62
C ALA A 184 -12.67 -2.39 -14.04
N ASN A 185 -11.39 -2.06 -14.30
CA ASN A 185 -10.97 -1.30 -15.48
C ASN A 185 -11.35 -1.97 -16.80
N ALA A 186 -11.10 -3.27 -16.94
CA ALA A 186 -11.38 -3.99 -18.18
C ALA A 186 -12.88 -4.31 -18.36
N ASP A 187 -13.69 -4.13 -17.33
CA ASP A 187 -15.14 -4.28 -17.39
C ASP A 187 -15.85 -2.93 -17.57
N ASN A 188 -15.11 -1.81 -17.60
CA ASN A 188 -15.66 -0.45 -17.67
C ASN A 188 -16.66 -0.18 -16.54
N LYS A 189 -16.38 -0.64 -15.33
CA LYS A 189 -17.28 -0.52 -14.18
C LYS A 189 -16.57 0.00 -12.93
N LEU A 190 -17.29 0.85 -12.21
CA LEU A 190 -17.04 1.12 -10.82
C LEU A 190 -18.04 0.33 -10.00
N LEU A 191 -17.57 -0.51 -9.10
CA LEU A 191 -18.37 -1.39 -8.26
C LEU A 191 -18.51 -0.81 -6.86
N LEU A 192 -19.68 -1.00 -6.27
CA LEU A 192 -19.94 -0.77 -4.85
C LEU A 192 -20.07 -2.12 -4.15
N VAL A 193 -19.09 -2.46 -3.32
CA VAL A 193 -19.02 -3.73 -2.62
C VAL A 193 -19.32 -3.51 -1.14
N ASN A 194 -20.24 -4.27 -0.57
CA ASN A 194 -20.50 -4.25 0.86
C ASN A 194 -19.27 -4.79 1.61
N ALA A 195 -18.73 -4.01 2.54
CA ALA A 195 -17.53 -4.39 3.26
C ALA A 195 -17.73 -5.49 4.32
N THR A 196 -18.97 -5.84 4.64
CA THR A 196 -19.32 -6.89 5.61
C THR A 196 -19.71 -8.20 4.96
N THR A 197 -20.54 -8.13 3.91
CA THR A 197 -21.00 -9.34 3.19
C THR A 197 -20.08 -9.72 2.05
N HIS A 198 -19.22 -8.80 1.61
CA HIS A 198 -18.35 -8.92 0.45
C HIS A 198 -19.09 -9.08 -0.89
N GLU A 199 -20.36 -8.74 -0.92
CA GLU A 199 -21.20 -8.81 -2.12
C GLU A 199 -21.18 -7.48 -2.89
N ILE A 200 -21.26 -7.57 -4.21
CA ILE A 200 -21.44 -6.39 -5.07
C ILE A 200 -22.90 -5.97 -4.94
N GLU A 201 -23.16 -4.80 -4.37
CA GLU A 201 -24.51 -4.26 -4.20
C GLU A 201 -24.96 -3.37 -5.36
N ASP A 202 -24.00 -2.69 -6.01
CA ASP A 202 -24.29 -1.78 -7.11
C ASP A 202 -23.08 -1.62 -8.04
N SER A 203 -23.33 -1.09 -9.24
CA SER A 203 -22.27 -0.76 -10.19
C SER A 203 -22.69 0.38 -11.11
N VAL A 204 -21.69 1.19 -11.50
CA VAL A 204 -21.86 2.28 -12.47
C VAL A 204 -20.91 2.05 -13.64
N GLU A 205 -21.39 2.30 -14.86
CA GLU A 205 -20.54 2.26 -16.06
C GLU A 205 -19.64 3.50 -16.09
N VAL A 206 -18.33 3.25 -16.13
CA VAL A 206 -17.28 4.24 -16.25
C VAL A 206 -16.23 3.71 -17.22
N ALA A 207 -15.96 4.44 -18.29
CA ALA A 207 -14.97 4.01 -19.26
C ALA A 207 -13.58 3.91 -18.67
N SER A 208 -12.99 2.71 -18.67
CA SER A 208 -11.64 2.42 -18.19
C SER A 208 -11.30 3.06 -16.83
N PRO A 209 -12.09 2.84 -15.77
CA PRO A 209 -11.84 3.44 -14.48
C PRO A 209 -10.47 3.01 -13.94
N SER A 210 -9.74 3.94 -13.35
CA SER A 210 -8.42 3.66 -12.79
C SER A 210 -8.33 4.09 -11.32
N GLY A 211 -7.71 5.22 -11.02
CA GLY A 211 -7.52 5.70 -9.66
C GLY A 211 -8.83 6.09 -8.98
N ILE A 212 -9.02 5.64 -7.75
CA ILE A 212 -10.09 6.07 -6.86
C ILE A 212 -9.45 6.74 -5.66
N PHE A 213 -9.81 8.02 -5.43
CA PHE A 213 -9.35 8.77 -4.28
C PHE A 213 -10.55 9.44 -3.63
N GLY A 214 -10.98 8.93 -2.51
CA GLY A 214 -12.05 9.54 -1.74
C GLY A 214 -11.63 10.93 -1.24
N ALA A 215 -12.49 11.95 -1.42
CA ALA A 215 -12.22 13.31 -0.96
C ALA A 215 -11.91 13.37 0.55
N TRP A 216 -12.45 12.47 1.34
CA TRP A 216 -12.19 12.34 2.77
C TRP A 216 -10.73 12.00 3.11
N ARG A 217 -9.97 11.44 2.18
CA ARG A 217 -8.53 11.20 2.34
C ARG A 217 -7.74 12.49 2.51
N ALA A 218 -8.14 13.56 1.83
CA ALA A 218 -7.47 14.85 1.89
C ALA A 218 -7.42 15.45 3.31
N PHE A 219 -8.25 14.97 4.22
CA PHE A 219 -8.31 15.42 5.60
C PHE A 219 -7.60 14.51 6.60
N ARG A 220 -6.87 13.50 6.10
CA ARG A 220 -6.09 12.57 6.93
C ARG A 220 -4.62 12.74 6.66
N ILE A 221 -3.85 12.95 7.71
CA ILE A 221 -2.39 12.89 7.65
C ILE A 221 -1.96 11.44 7.42
N GLY A 222 -0.97 11.21 6.55
CA GLY A 222 -0.40 9.88 6.35
C GLY A 222 -1.23 8.92 5.51
N LEU A 223 -1.85 9.43 4.48
CA LEU A 223 -2.54 8.63 3.47
C LEU A 223 -1.61 8.14 2.37
#